data_88b3c0e35e23f1a43229bbcc4857cb68
#
_entry.id   88b3c0e35e23f1a43229bbcc4857cb68
#
_cell.length_a   1.000
_cell.length_b   1.000
_cell.length_c   1.000
_cell.angle_alpha   90.00
_cell.angle_beta   90.00
_cell.angle_gamma   90.00
#
_symmetry.space_group_name_H-M   'P 1'
#
loop_
_entity.id
_entity.type
_entity.pdbx_description
1 polymer ?
#
loop_
_entity_poly.entity_id
_entity_poly.type
_entity_poly.pdbx_seq_one_letter_code
_entity_poly.pdbx_strand_id
1 'polypeptide(L)'
;IHLVTQQRKNKNYSGCIVTNPNCTSAGLTVALKALDDAFGVKKVFAVSLQALSGAGYPGVASLDIMDNVIPNIKGEEEKVEWEPRKMLGKFNNGKIDLADIRFSAHTNRVAVTDGHTVCVSVELTRQTDPQTAEAILRDFSAAESARELPSSPRPVIEVRNEADRPQPRLDRMTGKGMTTVVGRVRRDPILDLKFVVLSHNTIRGAAGGSIYNAELLVSENLL
;
A
#
# COMPACT_ATOMS: atom_id res chain seq x y z
N ILE A 1 -0.66 8.66 -15.14
CA ILE A 1 -0.38 9.14 -16.50
C ILE A 1 -1.34 10.27 -16.88
N HIS A 2 -2.66 10.04 -16.99
CA HIS A 2 -3.64 11.06 -17.44
C HIS A 2 -3.56 12.38 -16.66
N LEU A 3 -3.33 12.34 -15.34
CA LEU A 3 -3.19 13.54 -14.52
C LEU A 3 -1.93 14.33 -14.90
N VAL A 4 -0.80 13.68 -15.14
CA VAL A 4 0.46 14.32 -15.58
C VAL A 4 0.26 15.02 -16.91
N THR A 5 -0.29 14.32 -17.90
CA THR A 5 -0.57 14.86 -19.23
C THR A 5 -1.50 16.08 -19.16
N GLN A 6 -2.59 15.98 -18.37
CA GLN A 6 -3.55 17.07 -18.22
C GLN A 6 -2.92 18.29 -17.52
N GLN A 7 -2.13 18.07 -16.47
CA GLN A 7 -1.47 19.18 -15.75
C GLN A 7 -0.43 19.89 -16.61
N ARG A 8 0.38 19.15 -17.40
CA ARG A 8 1.32 19.73 -18.36
C ARG A 8 0.60 20.63 -19.35
N LYS A 9 -0.49 20.12 -19.95
CA LYS A 9 -1.31 20.89 -20.89
C LYS A 9 -1.88 22.16 -20.26
N ASN A 10 -2.48 22.04 -19.08
CA ASN A 10 -3.14 23.17 -18.41
C ASN A 10 -2.17 24.26 -17.97
N LYS A 11 -0.94 23.87 -17.61
CA LYS A 11 0.07 24.80 -17.07
C LYS A 11 1.15 25.16 -18.09
N ASN A 12 1.09 24.59 -19.29
CA ASN A 12 2.10 24.74 -20.34
C ASN A 12 3.52 24.41 -19.84
N TYR A 13 3.68 23.31 -19.11
CA TYR A 13 4.95 22.84 -18.60
C TYR A 13 5.47 21.65 -19.44
N SER A 14 6.77 21.62 -19.72
CA SER A 14 7.44 20.46 -20.30
C SER A 14 7.75 19.38 -19.26
N GLY A 15 8.03 19.77 -18.02
CA GLY A 15 8.37 18.87 -16.91
C GLY A 15 7.17 18.46 -16.05
N CYS A 16 7.44 17.60 -15.07
CA CYS A 16 6.51 17.23 -14.02
C CYS A 16 7.26 16.84 -12.73
N ILE A 17 6.55 16.91 -11.61
CA ILE A 17 6.98 16.35 -10.34
C ILE A 17 6.05 15.19 -10.03
N VAL A 18 6.61 13.99 -9.88
CA VAL A 18 5.89 12.77 -9.48
C VAL A 18 6.37 12.37 -8.11
N THR A 19 5.45 12.16 -7.19
CA THR A 19 5.72 11.77 -5.80
C THR A 19 5.16 10.39 -5.51
N ASN A 20 5.82 9.65 -4.63
CA ASN A 20 5.26 8.43 -4.05
C ASN A 20 4.17 8.78 -3.03
N PRO A 21 3.23 7.87 -2.79
CA PRO A 21 2.37 7.94 -1.63
C PRO A 21 3.16 7.66 -0.36
N ASN A 22 2.53 7.85 0.78
CA ASN A 22 3.02 7.39 2.08
C ASN A 22 3.40 5.89 2.02
N CYS A 23 4.48 5.51 2.71
CA CYS A 23 5.03 4.16 2.63
C CYS A 23 4.09 3.06 3.14
N THR A 24 3.24 3.36 4.12
CA THR A 24 2.18 2.44 4.59
C THR A 24 1.08 2.34 3.54
N SER A 25 0.62 3.49 3.03
CA SER A 25 -0.41 3.56 2.00
C SER A 25 -0.02 2.81 0.72
N ALA A 26 1.27 2.85 0.32
CA ALA A 26 1.77 2.19 -0.89
C ALA A 26 1.51 0.68 -0.88
N GLY A 27 1.86 -0.01 0.21
CA GLY A 27 1.64 -1.46 0.32
C GLY A 27 0.19 -1.84 0.58
N LEU A 28 -0.47 -1.10 1.48
CA LEU A 28 -1.86 -1.34 1.85
C LEU A 28 -2.80 -1.23 0.64
N THR A 29 -2.63 -0.19 -0.18
CA THR A 29 -3.51 0.05 -1.33
C THR A 29 -3.41 -1.05 -2.38
N VAL A 30 -2.28 -1.73 -2.53
CA VAL A 30 -2.15 -2.88 -3.45
C VAL A 30 -3.11 -4.00 -3.07
N ALA A 31 -3.17 -4.37 -1.79
CA ALA A 31 -4.09 -5.40 -1.32
C ALA A 31 -5.56 -4.93 -1.41
N LEU A 32 -5.82 -3.66 -1.04
CA LEU A 32 -7.16 -3.09 -1.16
C LEU A 32 -7.62 -3.01 -2.62
N LYS A 33 -6.73 -2.70 -3.58
CA LYS A 33 -7.06 -2.64 -5.01
C LYS A 33 -7.56 -3.99 -5.54
N ALA A 34 -6.89 -5.08 -5.18
CA ALA A 34 -7.31 -6.42 -5.57
C ALA A 34 -8.74 -6.74 -5.08
N LEU A 35 -9.03 -6.41 -3.82
CA LEU A 35 -10.35 -6.63 -3.22
C LEU A 35 -11.41 -5.66 -3.74
N ASP A 36 -11.03 -4.40 -4.00
CA ASP A 36 -11.94 -3.38 -4.53
C ASP A 36 -12.40 -3.71 -5.94
N ASP A 37 -11.49 -4.12 -6.81
CA ASP A 37 -11.81 -4.53 -8.19
C ASP A 37 -12.75 -5.74 -8.22
N ALA A 38 -12.53 -6.70 -7.30
CA ALA A 38 -13.31 -7.93 -7.27
C ALA A 38 -14.66 -7.76 -6.57
N PHE A 39 -14.70 -7.04 -5.45
CA PHE A 39 -15.86 -7.04 -4.55
C PHE A 39 -16.38 -5.65 -4.19
N GLY A 40 -15.60 -4.60 -4.43
CA GLY A 40 -15.86 -3.24 -3.94
C GLY A 40 -15.58 -3.11 -2.44
N VAL A 41 -14.78 -2.14 -2.04
CA VAL A 41 -14.47 -1.87 -0.63
C VAL A 41 -15.30 -0.68 -0.14
N LYS A 42 -16.02 -0.85 0.98
CA LYS A 42 -16.86 0.20 1.59
C LYS A 42 -16.22 0.84 2.81
N LYS A 43 -15.65 0.00 3.69
CA LYS A 43 -15.03 0.46 4.93
C LYS A 43 -13.71 -0.25 5.13
N VAL A 44 -12.75 0.47 5.69
CA VAL A 44 -11.45 -0.07 6.10
C VAL A 44 -11.16 0.41 7.51
N PHE A 45 -10.80 -0.52 8.37
CA PHE A 45 -10.16 -0.25 9.64
C PHE A 45 -8.75 -0.83 9.59
N ALA A 46 -7.74 0.02 9.80
CA ALA A 46 -6.34 -0.35 9.68
C ALA A 46 -5.54 0.02 10.93
N VAL A 47 -4.71 -0.90 11.40
CA VAL A 47 -3.74 -0.65 12.47
C VAL A 47 -2.35 -0.94 11.93
N SER A 48 -1.52 0.10 11.77
CA SER A 48 -0.17 -0.05 11.27
C SER A 48 0.85 -0.20 12.40
N LEU A 49 1.78 -1.13 12.20
CA LEU A 49 2.97 -1.36 13.02
C LEU A 49 4.17 -0.96 12.15
N GLN A 50 4.62 0.28 12.30
CA GLN A 50 5.60 0.89 11.39
C GLN A 50 7.03 0.72 11.90
N ALA A 51 7.90 0.29 11.00
CA ALA A 51 9.32 0.07 11.24
C ALA A 51 10.08 1.38 11.52
N LEU A 52 11.20 1.26 12.24
CA LEU A 52 12.08 2.38 12.64
C LEU A 52 12.59 3.19 11.44
N SER A 53 12.97 2.53 10.35
CA SER A 53 13.46 3.19 9.13
C SER A 53 12.45 4.17 8.52
N GLY A 54 11.16 4.02 8.82
CA GLY A 54 10.12 4.98 8.41
C GLY A 54 10.23 6.35 9.08
N ALA A 55 10.97 6.47 10.19
CA ALA A 55 11.21 7.75 10.85
C ALA A 55 12.27 8.62 10.14
N GLY A 56 13.05 8.04 9.21
CA GLY A 56 14.20 8.71 8.61
C GLY A 56 15.35 8.90 9.62
N TYR A 57 16.45 9.54 9.16
CA TYR A 57 17.56 9.86 10.05
C TYR A 57 17.22 11.11 10.90
N PRO A 58 17.55 11.16 12.20
CA PRO A 58 18.31 10.19 13.00
C PRO A 58 17.48 9.01 13.55
N GLY A 59 16.23 8.85 13.18
CA GLY A 59 15.36 7.77 13.63
C GLY A 59 14.63 8.10 14.93
N VAL A 60 14.39 7.08 15.74
CA VAL A 60 13.81 7.16 17.08
C VAL A 60 14.91 6.84 18.09
N ALA A 61 14.99 7.59 19.18
CA ALA A 61 15.96 7.32 20.24
C ALA A 61 15.77 5.89 20.78
N SER A 62 16.86 5.16 20.99
CA SER A 62 16.78 3.73 21.30
C SER A 62 15.97 3.42 22.57
N LEU A 63 16.10 4.24 23.60
CA LEU A 63 15.34 4.07 24.85
C LEU A 63 13.86 4.45 24.73
N ASP A 64 13.47 5.20 23.70
CA ASP A 64 12.07 5.55 23.46
C ASP A 64 11.29 4.38 22.82
N ILE A 65 12.00 3.48 22.12
CA ILE A 65 11.35 2.42 21.35
C ILE A 65 11.69 1.00 21.81
N MET A 66 12.80 0.79 22.52
CA MET A 66 13.12 -0.51 23.09
C MET A 66 12.11 -0.86 24.20
N ASP A 67 11.58 -2.09 24.16
CA ASP A 67 10.53 -2.55 25.07
C ASP A 67 9.29 -1.64 25.10
N ASN A 68 8.99 -0.98 23.96
CA ASN A 68 7.93 0.02 23.85
C ASN A 68 7.22 -0.01 22.49
N VAL A 69 6.00 0.52 22.47
CA VAL A 69 5.22 0.88 21.27
C VAL A 69 4.81 2.33 21.38
N ILE A 70 5.16 3.15 20.39
CA ILE A 70 4.73 4.55 20.35
C ILE A 70 3.40 4.60 19.56
N PRO A 71 2.27 4.94 20.21
CA PRO A 71 0.92 4.82 19.61
C PRO A 71 0.51 6.02 18.77
N ASN A 72 1.47 6.79 18.26
CA ASN A 72 1.22 7.93 17.38
C ASN A 72 2.44 8.20 16.49
N ILE A 73 2.19 8.43 15.21
CA ILE A 73 3.16 8.97 14.26
C ILE A 73 2.53 10.20 13.63
N LYS A 74 3.10 11.36 13.92
CA LYS A 74 2.54 12.67 13.54
C LYS A 74 2.15 12.75 12.06
N GLY A 75 0.88 13.00 11.78
CA GLY A 75 0.33 13.18 10.42
C GLY A 75 0.26 11.90 9.58
N GLU A 76 0.48 10.73 10.16
CA GLU A 76 0.44 9.46 9.43
C GLU A 76 -0.99 8.91 9.29
N GLU A 77 -1.84 9.07 10.30
CA GLU A 77 -3.21 8.58 10.26
C GLU A 77 -3.98 9.23 9.11
N GLU A 78 -3.91 10.55 9.01
CA GLU A 78 -4.57 11.32 7.94
C GLU A 78 -4.11 10.88 6.54
N LYS A 79 -2.80 10.59 6.38
CA LYS A 79 -2.26 10.09 5.10
C LYS A 79 -2.79 8.68 4.78
N VAL A 80 -2.76 7.78 5.75
CA VAL A 80 -3.25 6.40 5.58
C VAL A 80 -4.75 6.36 5.31
N GLU A 81 -5.52 7.31 5.85
CA GLU A 81 -6.95 7.44 5.59
C GLU A 81 -7.28 8.08 4.23
N TRP A 82 -6.46 9.04 3.78
CA TRP A 82 -6.76 9.82 2.58
C TRP A 82 -6.12 9.26 1.30
N GLU A 83 -4.83 8.87 1.35
CA GLU A 83 -4.09 8.49 0.15
C GLU A 83 -4.63 7.22 -0.55
N PRO A 84 -5.02 6.14 0.16
CA PRO A 84 -5.65 4.99 -0.49
C PRO A 84 -6.93 5.37 -1.24
N ARG A 85 -7.74 6.27 -0.69
CA ARG A 85 -8.95 6.78 -1.36
C ARG A 85 -8.63 7.53 -2.65
N LYS A 86 -7.51 8.27 -2.68
CA LYS A 86 -7.03 8.93 -3.90
C LYS A 86 -6.49 7.93 -4.91
N MET A 87 -5.69 6.95 -4.47
CA MET A 87 -5.09 5.94 -5.36
C MET A 87 -6.14 5.01 -5.98
N LEU A 88 -7.21 4.69 -5.25
CA LEU A 88 -8.36 3.91 -5.73
C LEU A 88 -9.42 4.78 -6.42
N GLY A 89 -9.24 6.09 -6.41
CA GLY A 89 -10.15 7.05 -7.02
C GLY A 89 -10.14 7.00 -8.54
N LYS A 90 -11.03 7.78 -9.15
CA LYS A 90 -11.20 7.85 -10.60
C LYS A 90 -10.72 9.19 -11.14
N PHE A 91 -9.95 9.15 -12.23
CA PHE A 91 -9.59 10.37 -12.95
C PHE A 91 -10.83 10.94 -13.65
N ASN A 92 -11.12 12.20 -13.37
CA ASN A 92 -12.27 12.92 -13.89
C ASN A 92 -11.92 14.38 -14.14
N ASN A 93 -11.96 14.83 -15.38
CA ASN A 93 -11.77 16.23 -15.78
C ASN A 93 -10.55 16.93 -15.14
N GLY A 94 -9.40 16.25 -15.14
CA GLY A 94 -8.13 16.83 -14.67
C GLY A 94 -7.87 16.73 -13.17
N LYS A 95 -8.73 16.04 -12.43
CA LYS A 95 -8.57 15.72 -11.00
C LYS A 95 -8.90 14.27 -10.71
N ILE A 96 -8.57 13.83 -9.52
CA ILE A 96 -8.97 12.52 -9.00
C ILE A 96 -10.18 12.70 -8.09
N ASP A 97 -11.29 12.10 -8.44
CA ASP A 97 -12.42 11.93 -7.53
C ASP A 97 -12.08 10.78 -6.58
N LEU A 98 -12.11 11.04 -5.28
CA LEU A 98 -11.74 10.05 -4.27
C LEU A 98 -12.69 8.86 -4.27
N ALA A 99 -12.19 7.67 -4.06
CA ALA A 99 -13.03 6.49 -3.82
C ALA A 99 -13.92 6.71 -2.58
N ASP A 100 -15.18 6.30 -2.67
CA ASP A 100 -16.15 6.40 -1.57
C ASP A 100 -15.95 5.27 -0.57
N ILE A 101 -14.81 5.31 0.11
CA ILE A 101 -14.41 4.36 1.15
C ILE A 101 -14.32 5.10 2.47
N ARG A 102 -15.02 4.63 3.50
CA ARG A 102 -14.82 5.09 4.88
C ARG A 102 -13.58 4.42 5.44
N PHE A 103 -12.62 5.21 5.88
CA PHE A 103 -11.33 4.73 6.32
C PHE A 103 -11.02 5.24 7.72
N SER A 104 -10.56 4.36 8.61
CA SER A 104 -10.05 4.73 9.94
C SER A 104 -8.73 4.01 10.17
N ALA A 105 -7.73 4.75 10.64
CA ALA A 105 -6.39 4.24 10.84
C ALA A 105 -5.86 4.55 12.25
N HIS A 106 -5.10 3.59 12.81
CA HIS A 106 -4.18 3.81 13.91
C HIS A 106 -2.76 3.59 13.43
N THR A 107 -1.84 4.49 13.79
CA THR A 107 -0.45 4.38 13.40
C THR A 107 0.47 4.26 14.62
N ASN A 108 1.21 3.16 14.69
CA ASN A 108 2.10 2.84 15.79
C ASN A 108 3.53 2.66 15.28
N ARG A 109 4.53 3.17 16.02
CA ARG A 109 5.92 2.85 15.81
C ARG A 109 6.33 1.67 16.67
N VAL A 110 7.02 0.69 16.07
CA VAL A 110 7.48 -0.52 16.75
C VAL A 110 8.96 -0.77 16.52
N ALA A 111 9.60 -1.56 17.39
CA ALA A 111 11.02 -1.91 17.32
C ALA A 111 11.32 -2.93 16.21
N VAL A 112 10.94 -2.61 14.97
CA VAL A 112 11.23 -3.37 13.75
C VAL A 112 12.11 -2.50 12.86
N THR A 113 13.20 -3.04 12.31
CA THR A 113 14.11 -2.25 11.47
C THR A 113 13.45 -1.75 10.21
N ASP A 114 12.94 -2.68 9.37
CA ASP A 114 12.29 -2.42 8.09
C ASP A 114 11.06 -3.31 7.92
N GLY A 115 10.10 -2.83 7.14
CA GLY A 115 8.86 -3.53 6.81
C GLY A 115 7.69 -3.05 7.69
N HIS A 116 6.73 -2.35 7.06
CA HIS A 116 5.51 -1.94 7.72
C HIS A 116 4.48 -3.06 7.67
N THR A 117 3.99 -3.45 8.83
CA THR A 117 2.89 -4.41 8.97
C THR A 117 1.60 -3.65 9.22
N VAL A 118 0.52 -4.04 8.56
CA VAL A 118 -0.80 -3.43 8.76
C VAL A 118 -1.81 -4.54 9.00
N CYS A 119 -2.48 -4.50 10.16
CA CYS A 119 -3.67 -5.30 10.44
C CYS A 119 -4.87 -4.58 9.83
N VAL A 120 -5.65 -5.29 9.02
CA VAL A 120 -6.72 -4.69 8.22
C VAL A 120 -8.02 -5.47 8.43
N SER A 121 -9.11 -4.73 8.63
CA SER A 121 -10.47 -5.24 8.56
C SER A 121 -11.25 -4.46 7.50
N VAL A 122 -12.03 -5.14 6.66
CA VAL A 122 -12.76 -4.51 5.56
C VAL A 122 -14.23 -4.93 5.51
N GLU A 123 -15.10 -3.97 5.18
CA GLU A 123 -16.47 -4.21 4.72
C GLU A 123 -16.50 -4.11 3.20
N LEU A 124 -17.09 -5.10 2.55
CA LEU A 124 -17.17 -5.22 1.09
C LEU A 124 -18.57 -4.89 0.58
N THR A 125 -18.68 -4.46 -0.65
CA THR A 125 -19.97 -4.27 -1.33
C THR A 125 -20.61 -5.62 -1.65
N ARG A 126 -19.80 -6.57 -2.13
CA ARG A 126 -20.21 -7.97 -2.38
C ARG A 126 -19.46 -8.85 -1.39
N GLN A 127 -20.18 -9.49 -0.51
CA GLN A 127 -19.57 -10.41 0.46
C GLN A 127 -18.91 -11.59 -0.25
N THR A 128 -17.85 -12.09 0.36
CA THR A 128 -17.10 -13.25 -0.13
C THR A 128 -16.61 -14.10 1.05
N ASP A 129 -16.16 -15.29 0.78
CA ASP A 129 -15.44 -16.13 1.74
C ASP A 129 -13.93 -15.85 1.71
N PRO A 130 -13.19 -16.22 2.77
CA PRO A 130 -11.75 -15.99 2.83
C PRO A 130 -10.96 -16.68 1.71
N GLN A 131 -11.36 -17.87 1.29
CA GLN A 131 -10.68 -18.67 0.27
C GLN A 131 -10.76 -17.98 -1.10
N THR A 132 -11.95 -17.48 -1.45
CA THR A 132 -12.15 -16.71 -2.68
C THR A 132 -11.36 -15.39 -2.63
N ALA A 133 -11.33 -14.70 -1.50
CA ALA A 133 -10.53 -13.50 -1.33
C ALA A 133 -9.03 -13.76 -1.46
N GLU A 134 -8.51 -14.87 -0.91
CA GLU A 134 -7.12 -15.29 -1.07
C GLU A 134 -6.76 -15.58 -2.53
N ALA A 135 -7.64 -16.23 -3.28
CA ALA A 135 -7.43 -16.49 -4.71
C ALA A 135 -7.33 -15.17 -5.49
N ILE A 136 -8.24 -14.22 -5.26
CA ILE A 136 -8.20 -12.88 -5.89
C ILE A 136 -6.91 -12.13 -5.55
N LEU A 137 -6.46 -12.17 -4.30
CA LEU A 137 -5.20 -11.55 -3.88
C LEU A 137 -4.00 -12.19 -4.56
N ARG A 138 -3.96 -13.53 -4.66
CA ARG A 138 -2.88 -14.31 -5.27
C ARG A 138 -2.77 -14.07 -6.77
N ASP A 139 -3.90 -13.98 -7.45
CA ASP A 139 -3.97 -13.82 -8.91
C ASP A 139 -3.87 -12.35 -9.35
N PHE A 140 -3.79 -11.42 -8.39
CA PHE A 140 -3.70 -10.00 -8.71
C PHE A 140 -2.42 -9.65 -9.46
N SER A 141 -2.56 -8.97 -10.58
CA SER A 141 -1.46 -8.58 -11.44
C SER A 141 -1.41 -7.05 -11.61
N ALA A 142 -0.21 -6.55 -11.92
CA ALA A 142 -0.04 -5.15 -12.27
C ALA A 142 -0.83 -4.78 -13.54
N ALA A 143 -1.17 -3.49 -13.67
CA ALA A 143 -1.75 -2.95 -14.89
C ALA A 143 -0.83 -3.26 -16.09
N GLU A 144 -1.41 -3.41 -17.28
CA GLU A 144 -0.67 -3.78 -18.49
C GLU A 144 0.53 -2.86 -18.75
N SER A 145 0.34 -1.55 -18.62
CA SER A 145 1.41 -0.54 -18.78
C SER A 145 2.56 -0.65 -17.77
N ALA A 146 2.35 -1.35 -16.65
CA ALA A 146 3.34 -1.46 -15.58
C ALA A 146 3.90 -2.89 -15.41
N ARG A 147 3.27 -3.89 -16.01
CA ARG A 147 3.58 -5.30 -15.77
C ARG A 147 4.97 -5.70 -16.25
N GLU A 148 5.41 -5.18 -17.38
CA GLU A 148 6.67 -5.55 -18.03
C GLU A 148 7.83 -4.60 -17.68
N LEU A 149 7.61 -3.62 -16.78
CA LEU A 149 8.67 -2.72 -16.35
C LEU A 149 9.73 -3.46 -15.52
N PRO A 150 10.99 -3.04 -15.55
CA PRO A 150 12.11 -3.71 -14.89
C PRO A 150 11.89 -3.92 -13.37
N SER A 151 11.29 -2.94 -12.71
CA SER A 151 11.01 -2.98 -11.26
C SER A 151 9.64 -3.57 -10.92
N SER A 152 8.89 -4.09 -11.89
CA SER A 152 7.58 -4.68 -11.64
C SER A 152 7.71 -5.93 -10.77
N PRO A 153 7.02 -6.00 -9.61
CA PRO A 153 7.08 -7.19 -8.77
C PRO A 153 6.35 -8.38 -9.40
N ARG A 154 6.95 -9.56 -9.26
CA ARG A 154 6.36 -10.83 -9.72
C ARG A 154 6.58 -11.89 -8.64
N PRO A 155 5.52 -12.26 -7.88
CA PRO A 155 4.14 -11.76 -7.96
C PRO A 155 3.99 -10.33 -7.39
N VAL A 156 2.88 -9.67 -7.71
CA VAL A 156 2.53 -8.35 -7.14
C VAL A 156 2.13 -8.52 -5.67
N ILE A 157 1.32 -9.53 -5.40
CA ILE A 157 0.93 -9.94 -4.04
C ILE A 157 1.35 -11.39 -3.82
N GLU A 158 2.07 -11.63 -2.74
CA GLU A 158 2.35 -12.97 -2.23
C GLU A 158 1.42 -13.28 -1.05
N VAL A 159 0.64 -14.34 -1.16
CA VAL A 159 -0.26 -14.76 -0.07
C VAL A 159 0.38 -15.89 0.72
N ARG A 160 0.59 -15.66 2.02
CA ARG A 160 1.12 -16.62 2.98
C ARG A 160 0.00 -17.39 3.67
N ASN A 161 0.15 -18.70 3.73
CA ASN A 161 -0.84 -19.59 4.36
C ASN A 161 -0.49 -19.94 5.80
N GLU A 162 0.76 -19.72 6.22
CA GLU A 162 1.23 -20.00 7.57
C GLU A 162 0.52 -19.12 8.60
N ALA A 163 0.14 -19.67 9.74
CA ALA A 163 -0.67 -18.99 10.75
C ALA A 163 0.01 -17.79 11.41
N ASP A 164 1.33 -17.67 11.34
CA ASP A 164 2.15 -16.62 11.93
C ASP A 164 2.79 -15.68 10.89
N ARG A 165 2.37 -15.75 9.62
CA ARG A 165 2.89 -14.91 8.53
C ARG A 165 1.84 -13.90 8.02
N PRO A 166 2.26 -12.74 7.48
CA PRO A 166 3.64 -12.31 7.22
C PRO A 166 4.38 -11.76 8.46
N GLN A 167 5.69 -11.92 8.45
CA GLN A 167 6.60 -11.37 9.46
C GLN A 167 7.64 -10.46 8.80
N PRO A 168 7.89 -9.22 9.30
CA PRO A 168 8.83 -8.28 8.66
C PRO A 168 10.22 -8.89 8.41
N ARG A 169 10.77 -9.60 9.39
CA ARG A 169 12.10 -10.20 9.30
C ARG A 169 12.22 -11.26 8.19
N LEU A 170 11.14 -12.00 7.94
CA LEU A 170 11.14 -13.14 7.02
C LEU A 170 10.63 -12.77 5.63
N ASP A 171 9.70 -11.79 5.53
CA ASP A 171 8.93 -11.56 4.32
C ASP A 171 9.20 -10.22 3.62
N ARG A 172 9.78 -9.24 4.32
CA ARG A 172 9.94 -7.88 3.77
C ARG A 172 10.72 -7.83 2.45
N MET A 173 11.62 -8.80 2.21
CA MET A 173 12.43 -8.86 1.00
C MET A 173 11.81 -9.71 -0.13
N THR A 174 10.59 -10.20 0.03
CA THR A 174 9.87 -10.91 -1.05
C THR A 174 9.83 -10.03 -2.31
N GLY A 175 10.14 -10.62 -3.47
CA GLY A 175 10.24 -9.88 -4.73
C GLY A 175 11.24 -8.71 -4.66
N LYS A 176 12.38 -8.89 -3.99
CA LYS A 176 13.39 -7.85 -3.74
C LYS A 176 12.83 -6.62 -3.01
N GLY A 177 11.83 -6.83 -2.15
CA GLY A 177 11.15 -5.78 -1.38
C GLY A 177 10.07 -5.02 -2.14
N MET A 178 9.75 -5.39 -3.38
CA MET A 178 8.72 -4.76 -4.20
C MET A 178 7.35 -5.46 -4.11
N THR A 179 7.33 -6.74 -3.74
CA THR A 179 6.08 -7.51 -3.54
C THR A 179 5.39 -7.13 -2.25
N THR A 180 4.08 -6.95 -2.29
CA THR A 180 3.23 -6.84 -1.10
C THR A 180 2.92 -8.25 -0.59
N VAL A 181 3.15 -8.51 0.69
CA VAL A 181 2.87 -9.82 1.29
C VAL A 181 1.59 -9.74 2.11
N VAL A 182 0.65 -10.64 1.86
CA VAL A 182 -0.62 -10.74 2.58
C VAL A 182 -0.69 -12.10 3.26
N GLY A 183 -1.27 -12.16 4.43
CA GLY A 183 -1.55 -13.43 5.10
C GLY A 183 -2.68 -13.29 6.09
N ARG A 184 -3.06 -14.42 6.70
CA ARG A 184 -4.11 -14.46 7.72
C ARG A 184 -5.46 -13.93 7.22
N VAL A 185 -5.80 -14.18 5.97
CA VAL A 185 -7.11 -13.82 5.41
C VAL A 185 -8.18 -14.69 6.09
N ARG A 186 -9.14 -14.06 6.74
CA ARG A 186 -10.18 -14.76 7.51
C ARG A 186 -11.41 -13.89 7.69
N ARG A 187 -12.51 -14.50 8.09
CA ARG A 187 -13.74 -13.75 8.44
C ARG A 187 -13.49 -12.80 9.59
N ASP A 188 -14.09 -11.64 9.50
CA ASP A 188 -14.14 -10.66 10.60
C ASP A 188 -15.55 -10.68 11.19
N PRO A 189 -15.72 -10.83 12.52
CA PRO A 189 -17.04 -10.83 13.14
C PRO A 189 -17.72 -9.46 13.20
N ILE A 190 -16.98 -8.37 12.92
CA ILE A 190 -17.47 -6.98 12.96
C ILE A 190 -17.73 -6.46 11.54
N LEU A 191 -16.77 -6.72 10.64
CA LEU A 191 -16.86 -6.41 9.20
C LEU A 191 -16.95 -7.74 8.42
N ASP A 192 -16.49 -7.79 7.17
CA ASP A 192 -16.58 -9.02 6.37
C ASP A 192 -15.30 -9.86 6.44
N LEU A 193 -14.15 -9.23 6.20
CA LEU A 193 -12.84 -9.89 6.18
C LEU A 193 -11.81 -9.13 7.00
N LYS A 194 -10.82 -9.88 7.53
CA LYS A 194 -9.61 -9.32 8.12
C LYS A 194 -8.39 -10.11 7.68
N PHE A 195 -7.28 -9.38 7.52
CA PHE A 195 -6.00 -9.92 7.04
C PHE A 195 -4.84 -9.06 7.52
N VAL A 196 -3.62 -9.50 7.24
CA VAL A 196 -2.40 -8.75 7.56
C VAL A 196 -1.65 -8.47 6.26
N VAL A 197 -1.24 -7.24 6.08
CA VAL A 197 -0.41 -6.78 4.95
C VAL A 197 0.97 -6.44 5.47
N LEU A 198 1.99 -6.81 4.72
CA LEU A 198 3.38 -6.41 4.94
C LEU A 198 3.95 -5.84 3.64
N SER A 199 4.62 -4.71 3.73
CA SER A 199 5.34 -4.11 2.61
C SER A 199 6.65 -3.48 3.07
N HIS A 200 7.69 -3.53 2.24
CA HIS A 200 8.96 -2.90 2.52
C HIS A 200 8.85 -1.37 2.36
N ASN A 201 8.91 -0.66 3.48
CA ASN A 201 8.65 0.79 3.52
C ASN A 201 9.71 1.63 2.80
N THR A 202 10.97 1.22 2.78
CA THR A 202 12.06 1.98 2.12
C THR A 202 12.30 1.54 0.68
N ILE A 203 11.80 0.36 0.26
CA ILE A 203 11.88 -0.12 -1.12
C ILE A 203 10.55 0.15 -1.82
N ARG A 204 9.52 -0.68 -1.63
CA ARG A 204 8.20 -0.49 -2.26
C ARG A 204 7.61 0.87 -1.92
N GLY A 205 7.69 1.27 -0.65
CA GLY A 205 7.12 2.51 -0.12
C GLY A 205 7.95 3.77 -0.39
N ALA A 206 9.16 3.66 -0.97
CA ALA A 206 10.04 4.81 -1.21
C ALA A 206 10.88 4.62 -2.49
N ALA A 207 12.18 4.29 -2.37
CA ALA A 207 13.13 4.31 -3.49
C ALA A 207 12.70 3.42 -4.67
N GLY A 208 12.32 2.16 -4.41
CA GLY A 208 11.87 1.24 -5.45
C GLY A 208 10.58 1.70 -6.13
N GLY A 209 9.63 2.26 -5.36
CA GLY A 209 8.42 2.88 -5.90
C GLY A 209 8.72 4.08 -6.79
N SER A 210 9.71 4.92 -6.41
CA SER A 210 10.15 6.07 -7.24
C SER A 210 10.75 5.62 -8.56
N ILE A 211 11.62 4.60 -8.53
CA ILE A 211 12.22 4.04 -9.76
C ILE A 211 11.12 3.46 -10.65
N TYR A 212 10.19 2.70 -10.09
CA TYR A 212 9.07 2.11 -10.83
C TYR A 212 8.17 3.18 -11.47
N ASN A 213 7.93 4.31 -10.79
CA ASN A 213 7.23 5.45 -11.38
C ASN A 213 8.03 6.09 -12.53
N ALA A 214 9.36 6.21 -12.41
CA ALA A 214 10.21 6.73 -13.47
C ALA A 214 10.21 5.81 -14.70
N GLU A 215 10.34 4.50 -14.49
CA GLU A 215 10.23 3.49 -15.56
C GLU A 215 8.89 3.60 -16.31
N LEU A 216 7.79 3.79 -15.59
CA LEU A 216 6.47 3.99 -16.18
C LEU A 216 6.41 5.27 -17.03
N LEU A 217 6.99 6.38 -16.55
CA LEU A 217 7.03 7.63 -17.32
C LEU A 217 7.85 7.49 -18.60
N VAL A 218 8.97 6.77 -18.55
CA VAL A 218 9.80 6.48 -19.73
C VAL A 218 9.03 5.62 -20.74
N SER A 219 8.40 4.54 -20.29
CA SER A 219 7.64 3.62 -21.16
C SER A 219 6.44 4.28 -21.85
N GLU A 220 5.89 5.33 -21.23
CA GLU A 220 4.77 6.12 -21.77
C GLU A 220 5.23 7.38 -22.55
N ASN A 221 6.54 7.52 -22.83
CA ASN A 221 7.13 8.67 -23.53
C ASN A 221 6.81 10.03 -22.88
N LEU A 222 6.82 10.05 -21.54
CA LEU A 222 6.56 11.27 -20.75
C LEU A 222 7.83 11.90 -20.16
N LEU A 223 9.02 11.37 -20.47
CA LEU A 223 10.32 11.94 -20.12
C LEU A 223 11.12 12.23 -21.37
#